data_4b2ae031fe8a9f360410dde4dbe7824b
#
_entry.id   4b2ae031fe8a9f360410dde4dbe7824b
#
_cell.length_a   1.000
_cell.length_b   1.000
_cell.length_c   1.000
_cell.angle_alpha   90.00
_cell.angle_beta   90.00
_cell.angle_gamma   90.00
#
_symmetry.space_group_name_H-M   'P 1'
#
loop_
_entity.id
_entity.type
_entity.pdbx_description
1 polymer ?
#
loop_
_entity_poly.entity_id
_entity_poly.type
_entity_poly.pdbx_seq_one_letter_code
_entity_poly.pdbx_strand_id
1 'polypeptide(L)'
;HASYVLKEVIRPTDMIKATNLSDDCNIYLKTENLQVTGSFKVRGAYYKISQLSEEEKAKGVIACSAGNHAQGVALAAAKNNIKSLICIPSGAPISKVEATKSYGAEVCLVNGTYDDAHDKAVELQRESGATFIHPFDDEQVIAGQGTIGLEILDQLPELDAVIVPIGGGGLISGVAFAIKQLRPDVKVYGVQSAGAPSMYLSVAHDKIETLPGVNTISDGIAVKTPGDNTFEICKQYVDEIMTVTDDEVATAILTLMEKQKLVAEGAGAVSVLSLIHI
;
A
#
# COMPACT_ATOMS: atom_id res chain seq x y z
N HIS A 1 0.30 -4.41 -19.04
CA HIS A 1 1.35 -5.42 -18.84
C HIS A 1 1.32 -5.97 -17.41
N ALA A 2 1.32 -5.11 -16.37
CA ALA A 2 1.32 -5.53 -14.96
C ALA A 2 0.21 -6.54 -14.64
N SER A 3 -1.03 -6.30 -15.09
CA SER A 3 -2.15 -7.24 -14.88
C SER A 3 -1.89 -8.63 -15.45
N TYR A 4 -1.22 -8.70 -16.60
CA TYR A 4 -0.86 -9.98 -17.21
C TYR A 4 0.18 -10.74 -16.37
N VAL A 5 1.24 -10.02 -15.94
CA VAL A 5 2.33 -10.59 -15.13
C VAL A 5 1.83 -11.07 -13.76
N LEU A 6 0.89 -10.36 -13.16
CA LEU A 6 0.38 -10.66 -11.84
C LEU A 6 -0.66 -11.80 -11.80
N LYS A 7 -1.25 -12.16 -12.93
CA LYS A 7 -2.40 -13.08 -13.02
C LYS A 7 -2.23 -14.41 -12.31
N GLU A 8 -1.01 -14.97 -12.32
CA GLU A 8 -0.73 -16.29 -11.70
C GLU A 8 -0.21 -16.19 -10.26
N VAL A 9 -0.02 -14.98 -9.76
CA VAL A 9 0.62 -14.74 -8.45
C VAL A 9 -0.32 -14.21 -7.41
N ILE A 10 -1.20 -13.31 -7.82
CA ILE A 10 -2.19 -12.70 -6.95
C ILE A 10 -3.49 -13.50 -6.94
N ARG A 11 -4.25 -13.31 -5.87
CA ARG A 11 -5.64 -13.74 -5.81
C ARG A 11 -6.51 -12.66 -6.45
N PRO A 12 -7.42 -13.00 -7.39
CA PRO A 12 -8.48 -12.08 -7.77
C PRO A 12 -9.34 -11.80 -6.53
N THR A 13 -9.31 -10.58 -6.04
CA THR A 13 -10.13 -10.19 -4.89
C THR A 13 -11.48 -9.66 -5.37
N ASP A 14 -12.54 -10.01 -4.67
CA ASP A 14 -13.89 -9.61 -5.05
C ASP A 14 -14.22 -8.18 -4.60
N MET A 15 -15.14 -7.55 -5.35
CA MET A 15 -15.89 -6.39 -4.89
C MET A 15 -17.11 -6.87 -4.11
N ILE A 16 -17.11 -6.68 -2.79
CA ILE A 16 -18.22 -7.10 -1.92
C ILE A 16 -19.16 -5.92 -1.71
N LYS A 17 -20.45 -6.09 -2.04
CA LYS A 17 -21.47 -5.08 -1.73
C LYS A 17 -21.71 -5.01 -0.22
N ALA A 18 -21.50 -3.85 0.36
CA ALA A 18 -21.68 -3.60 1.79
C ALA A 18 -23.05 -3.00 2.07
N THR A 19 -24.07 -3.86 2.21
CA THR A 19 -25.49 -3.48 2.24
C THR A 19 -25.92 -2.68 3.47
N ASN A 20 -25.12 -2.65 4.53
CA ASN A 20 -25.52 -2.07 5.83
C ASN A 20 -24.58 -0.92 6.26
N LEU A 21 -23.86 -0.30 5.33
CA LEU A 21 -22.95 0.81 5.66
C LEU A 21 -23.55 2.19 5.36
N SER A 22 -24.44 2.30 4.38
CA SER A 22 -25.19 3.52 4.06
C SER A 22 -26.55 3.19 3.50
N ASP A 23 -27.53 4.06 3.76
CA ASP A 23 -28.86 4.01 3.15
C ASP A 23 -28.95 4.89 1.89
N ASP A 24 -28.01 5.82 1.72
CA ASP A 24 -28.05 6.84 0.67
C ASP A 24 -27.27 6.45 -0.60
N CYS A 25 -26.30 5.53 -0.49
CA CYS A 25 -25.47 5.11 -1.62
C CYS A 25 -25.14 3.61 -1.60
N ASN A 26 -24.78 3.08 -2.78
CA ASN A 26 -24.28 1.71 -2.88
C ASN A 26 -22.78 1.68 -2.60
N ILE A 27 -22.38 1.00 -1.53
CA ILE A 27 -20.98 0.84 -1.13
C ILE A 27 -20.49 -0.54 -1.53
N TYR A 28 -19.28 -0.59 -2.08
CA TYR A 28 -18.58 -1.81 -2.42
C TYR A 28 -17.18 -1.79 -1.82
N LEU A 29 -16.72 -2.93 -1.33
CA LEU A 29 -15.42 -3.10 -0.70
C LEU A 29 -14.52 -3.94 -1.60
N LYS A 30 -13.39 -3.38 -2.05
CA LYS A 30 -12.33 -4.14 -2.72
C LYS A 30 -11.46 -4.80 -1.66
N THR A 31 -11.61 -6.11 -1.52
CA THR A 31 -11.10 -6.87 -0.36
C THR A 31 -9.64 -7.27 -0.46
N GLU A 32 -8.73 -6.30 -0.59
CA GLU A 32 -7.28 -6.57 -0.64
C GLU A 32 -6.70 -7.10 0.71
N ASN A 33 -7.45 -7.03 1.80
CA ASN A 33 -7.16 -7.74 3.04
C ASN A 33 -7.23 -9.28 2.89
N LEU A 34 -7.89 -9.78 1.85
CA LEU A 34 -7.96 -11.20 1.50
C LEU A 34 -6.93 -11.61 0.42
N GLN A 35 -6.04 -10.71 0.03
CA GLN A 35 -4.96 -11.00 -0.91
C GLN A 35 -3.96 -12.03 -0.33
N VAL A 36 -3.11 -12.62 -1.15
CA VAL A 36 -2.20 -13.74 -0.80
C VAL A 36 -1.37 -13.47 0.46
N THR A 37 -0.88 -12.24 0.63
CA THR A 37 -0.12 -11.81 1.83
C THR A 37 -0.97 -11.03 2.83
N GLY A 38 -2.30 -11.07 2.70
CA GLY A 38 -3.22 -10.26 3.50
C GLY A 38 -3.20 -8.77 3.16
N SER A 39 -2.56 -8.35 2.06
CA SER A 39 -2.55 -6.96 1.59
C SER A 39 -2.19 -6.84 0.11
N PHE A 40 -2.50 -5.69 -0.47
CA PHE A 40 -2.20 -5.37 -1.86
C PHE A 40 -0.70 -5.28 -2.20
N LYS A 41 0.17 -5.18 -1.21
CA LYS A 41 1.62 -4.91 -1.39
C LYS A 41 2.33 -5.92 -2.29
N VAL A 42 1.88 -7.14 -2.32
CA VAL A 42 2.42 -8.19 -3.21
C VAL A 42 2.33 -7.80 -4.69
N ARG A 43 1.33 -7.04 -5.11
CA ARG A 43 1.14 -6.64 -6.51
C ARG A 43 2.31 -5.80 -7.01
N GLY A 44 2.60 -4.68 -6.34
CA GLY A 44 3.71 -3.80 -6.71
C GLY A 44 5.07 -4.45 -6.51
N ALA A 45 5.28 -5.15 -5.40
CA ALA A 45 6.54 -5.85 -5.14
C ALA A 45 6.83 -6.92 -6.20
N TYR A 46 5.85 -7.74 -6.54
CA TYR A 46 6.03 -8.78 -7.55
C TYR A 46 6.27 -8.18 -8.93
N TYR A 47 5.47 -7.19 -9.34
CA TYR A 47 5.65 -6.58 -10.65
C TYR A 47 7.04 -5.96 -10.77
N LYS A 48 7.49 -5.18 -9.78
CA LYS A 48 8.85 -4.61 -9.74
C LYS A 48 9.92 -5.70 -9.87
N ILE A 49 9.87 -6.72 -9.04
CA ILE A 49 10.89 -7.79 -9.00
C ILE A 49 10.90 -8.61 -10.30
N SER A 50 9.74 -8.82 -10.92
CA SER A 50 9.63 -9.53 -12.20
C SER A 50 10.28 -8.80 -13.38
N GLN A 51 10.44 -7.47 -13.28
CA GLN A 51 11.03 -6.63 -14.32
C GLN A 51 12.55 -6.47 -14.19
N LEU A 52 13.17 -7.02 -13.14
CA LEU A 52 14.61 -6.95 -12.92
C LEU A 52 15.36 -7.72 -14.03
N SER A 53 16.49 -7.18 -14.44
CA SER A 53 17.42 -7.88 -15.33
C SER A 53 18.05 -9.10 -14.63
N GLU A 54 18.59 -10.03 -15.40
CA GLU A 54 19.24 -11.21 -14.84
C GLU A 54 20.46 -10.86 -13.94
N GLU A 55 21.15 -9.75 -14.24
CA GLU A 55 22.23 -9.23 -13.40
C GLU A 55 21.70 -8.72 -12.05
N GLU A 56 20.60 -7.97 -12.03
CA GLU A 56 19.96 -7.48 -10.80
C GLU A 56 19.39 -8.64 -9.98
N LYS A 57 18.74 -9.61 -10.62
CA LYS A 57 18.24 -10.83 -9.96
C LYS A 57 19.36 -11.61 -9.27
N ALA A 58 20.51 -11.73 -9.92
CA ALA A 58 21.66 -12.44 -9.36
C ALA A 58 22.21 -11.77 -8.09
N LYS A 59 22.12 -10.44 -7.97
CA LYS A 59 22.50 -9.67 -6.79
C LYS A 59 21.47 -9.71 -5.66
N GLY A 60 20.24 -10.09 -5.98
CA GLY A 60 19.13 -10.14 -5.03
C GLY A 60 18.44 -8.81 -4.81
N VAL A 61 17.48 -8.80 -3.89
CA VAL A 61 16.71 -7.60 -3.54
C VAL A 61 16.79 -7.30 -2.05
N ILE A 62 16.65 -6.03 -1.71
CA ILE A 62 16.63 -5.56 -0.33
C ILE A 62 15.44 -4.61 -0.11
N ALA A 63 14.86 -4.64 1.08
CA ALA A 63 13.82 -3.69 1.48
C ALA A 63 13.92 -3.36 2.97
N CYS A 64 13.29 -2.26 3.36
CA CYS A 64 13.07 -1.90 4.76
C CYS A 64 11.56 -1.86 5.03
N SER A 65 11.07 -2.76 5.87
CA SER A 65 9.67 -2.76 6.33
C SER A 65 9.45 -3.78 7.42
N ALA A 66 8.65 -3.46 8.42
CA ALA A 66 8.18 -4.41 9.44
C ALA A 66 6.77 -4.97 9.16
N GLY A 67 6.15 -4.64 8.02
CA GLY A 67 4.74 -4.95 7.75
C GLY A 67 4.49 -5.57 6.38
N ASN A 68 3.39 -5.15 5.77
CA ASN A 68 2.87 -5.71 4.52
C ASN A 68 3.86 -5.68 3.34
N HIS A 69 4.68 -4.63 3.26
CA HIS A 69 5.68 -4.53 2.19
C HIS A 69 6.77 -5.60 2.33
N ALA A 70 7.24 -5.86 3.55
CA ALA A 70 8.21 -6.92 3.83
C ALA A 70 7.73 -8.29 3.30
N GLN A 71 6.49 -8.66 3.64
CA GLN A 71 5.89 -9.91 3.20
C GLN A 71 5.67 -9.94 1.68
N GLY A 72 5.24 -8.82 1.09
CA GLY A 72 5.09 -8.70 -0.37
C GLY A 72 6.40 -8.91 -1.12
N VAL A 73 7.50 -8.29 -0.65
CA VAL A 73 8.85 -8.44 -1.23
C VAL A 73 9.36 -9.87 -1.03
N ALA A 74 9.22 -10.44 0.17
CA ALA A 74 9.66 -11.80 0.48
C ALA A 74 8.99 -12.82 -0.45
N LEU A 75 7.65 -12.80 -0.56
CA LEU A 75 6.92 -13.68 -1.44
C LEU A 75 7.31 -13.48 -2.92
N ALA A 76 7.41 -12.22 -3.35
CA ALA A 76 7.73 -11.89 -4.73
C ALA A 76 9.14 -12.38 -5.12
N ALA A 77 10.12 -12.19 -4.24
CA ALA A 77 11.49 -12.67 -4.46
C ALA A 77 11.55 -14.20 -4.50
N ALA A 78 10.90 -14.88 -3.54
CA ALA A 78 10.86 -16.34 -3.51
C ALA A 78 10.22 -16.94 -4.78
N LYS A 79 9.12 -16.35 -5.26
CA LYS A 79 8.45 -16.75 -6.50
C LYS A 79 9.32 -16.57 -7.76
N ASN A 80 10.26 -15.64 -7.73
CA ASN A 80 11.21 -15.39 -8.82
C ASN A 80 12.57 -16.09 -8.59
N ASN A 81 12.72 -16.91 -7.56
CA ASN A 81 13.98 -17.55 -7.14
C ASN A 81 15.11 -16.55 -6.87
N ILE A 82 14.78 -15.39 -6.30
CA ILE A 82 15.72 -14.30 -5.99
C ILE A 82 15.91 -14.24 -4.48
N LYS A 83 17.13 -14.02 -4.03
CA LYS A 83 17.43 -13.77 -2.61
C LYS A 83 16.84 -12.44 -2.18
N SER A 84 16.23 -12.41 -1.01
CA SER A 84 15.71 -11.16 -0.42
C SER A 84 16.22 -10.98 1.01
N LEU A 85 16.65 -9.76 1.31
CA LEU A 85 17.04 -9.32 2.64
C LEU A 85 16.12 -8.20 3.10
N ILE A 86 15.48 -8.37 4.25
CA ILE A 86 14.56 -7.37 4.79
C ILE A 86 15.11 -6.80 6.09
N CYS A 87 15.41 -5.50 6.11
CA CYS A 87 15.78 -4.79 7.33
C CYS A 87 14.53 -4.41 8.10
N ILE A 88 14.49 -4.81 9.38
CA ILE A 88 13.34 -4.64 10.27
C ILE A 88 13.81 -4.04 11.59
N PRO A 89 13.17 -2.99 12.15
CA PRO A 89 13.46 -2.54 13.50
C PRO A 89 13.30 -3.67 14.52
N SER A 90 14.23 -3.83 15.45
CA SER A 90 14.22 -4.91 16.44
C SER A 90 13.02 -4.89 17.39
N GLY A 91 12.36 -3.72 17.52
CA GLY A 91 11.11 -3.55 18.25
C GLY A 91 9.85 -4.02 17.51
N ALA A 92 9.95 -4.50 16.28
CA ALA A 92 8.81 -4.98 15.52
C ALA A 92 8.19 -6.25 16.17
N PRO A 93 6.86 -6.44 16.06
CA PRO A 93 6.20 -7.65 16.57
C PRO A 93 6.81 -8.93 15.98
N ILE A 94 7.08 -9.91 16.83
CA ILE A 94 7.68 -11.21 16.44
C ILE A 94 6.86 -11.88 15.35
N SER A 95 5.53 -11.79 15.41
CA SER A 95 4.63 -12.35 14.40
C SER A 95 4.88 -11.79 12.99
N LYS A 96 5.18 -10.50 12.87
CA LYS A 96 5.49 -9.85 11.58
C LYS A 96 6.86 -10.30 11.04
N VAL A 97 7.85 -10.47 11.93
CA VAL A 97 9.19 -10.99 11.58
C VAL A 97 9.08 -12.42 11.07
N GLU A 98 8.40 -13.28 11.82
CA GLU A 98 8.23 -14.70 11.45
C GLU A 98 7.38 -14.86 10.16
N ALA A 99 6.35 -14.04 9.96
CA ALA A 99 5.60 -14.03 8.71
C ALA A 99 6.52 -13.69 7.51
N THR A 100 7.41 -12.70 7.66
CA THR A 100 8.37 -12.34 6.60
C THR A 100 9.34 -13.50 6.29
N LYS A 101 9.88 -14.15 7.32
CA LYS A 101 10.76 -15.33 7.18
C LYS A 101 10.02 -16.51 6.54
N SER A 102 8.76 -16.72 6.87
CA SER A 102 7.96 -17.84 6.33
C SER A 102 7.78 -17.76 4.80
N TYR A 103 7.89 -16.57 4.23
CA TYR A 103 7.93 -16.35 2.77
C TYR A 103 9.34 -16.51 2.16
N GLY A 104 10.35 -16.88 2.96
CA GLY A 104 11.68 -17.21 2.46
C GLY A 104 12.71 -16.07 2.49
N ALA A 105 12.39 -14.92 3.07
CA ALA A 105 13.34 -13.81 3.17
C ALA A 105 14.34 -14.00 4.34
N GLU A 106 15.55 -13.55 4.14
CA GLU A 106 16.50 -13.28 5.22
C GLU A 106 16.08 -11.98 5.93
N VAL A 107 16.18 -11.94 7.25
CA VAL A 107 15.81 -10.79 8.07
C VAL A 107 17.02 -10.25 8.80
N CYS A 108 17.30 -8.95 8.62
CA CYS A 108 18.25 -8.17 9.37
C CYS A 108 17.51 -7.35 10.43
N LEU A 109 17.63 -7.71 11.72
CA LEU A 109 17.07 -6.93 12.81
C LEU A 109 18.02 -5.78 13.15
N VAL A 110 17.47 -4.55 13.14
CA VAL A 110 18.24 -3.32 13.38
C VAL A 110 17.74 -2.67 14.67
N ASN A 111 18.66 -2.38 15.58
CA ASN A 111 18.31 -1.65 16.80
C ASN A 111 17.98 -0.19 16.46
N GLY A 112 16.83 0.29 16.93
CA GLY A 112 16.38 1.66 16.70
C GLY A 112 15.01 1.75 16.03
N THR A 113 14.81 2.82 15.29
CA THR A 113 13.58 3.19 14.61
C THR A 113 13.48 2.61 13.20
N TYR A 114 12.40 2.95 12.51
CA TYR A 114 12.28 2.67 11.07
C TYR A 114 13.38 3.35 10.25
N ASP A 115 13.73 4.59 10.61
CA ASP A 115 14.74 5.36 9.90
C ASP A 115 16.13 4.69 10.02
N ASP A 116 16.48 4.15 11.21
CA ASP A 116 17.71 3.40 11.42
C ASP A 116 17.74 2.10 10.58
N ALA A 117 16.62 1.41 10.49
CA ALA A 117 16.52 0.19 9.66
C ALA A 117 16.59 0.51 8.17
N HIS A 118 16.05 1.64 7.74
CA HIS A 118 16.15 2.12 6.37
C HIS A 118 17.60 2.46 6.01
N ASP A 119 18.28 3.21 6.86
CA ASP A 119 19.71 3.57 6.64
C ASP A 119 20.58 2.32 6.54
N LYS A 120 20.32 1.31 7.40
CA LYS A 120 21.01 0.03 7.31
C LYS A 120 20.72 -0.73 6.01
N ALA A 121 19.48 -0.68 5.52
CA ALA A 121 19.14 -1.28 4.25
C ALA A 121 19.87 -0.59 3.07
N VAL A 122 19.98 0.73 3.09
CA VAL A 122 20.72 1.50 2.10
C VAL A 122 22.24 1.19 2.15
N GLU A 123 22.80 1.05 3.35
CA GLU A 123 24.20 0.63 3.53
C GLU A 123 24.44 -0.75 2.88
N LEU A 124 23.62 -1.75 3.24
CA LEU A 124 23.74 -3.12 2.73
C LEU A 124 23.45 -3.21 1.22
N GLN A 125 22.56 -2.36 0.70
CA GLN A 125 22.34 -2.21 -0.74
C GLN A 125 23.64 -1.79 -1.46
N ARG A 126 24.33 -0.77 -0.94
CA ARG A 126 25.59 -0.28 -1.55
C ARG A 126 26.67 -1.34 -1.52
N GLU A 127 26.78 -2.11 -0.45
CA GLU A 127 27.77 -3.17 -0.29
C GLU A 127 27.53 -4.37 -1.21
N SER A 128 26.26 -4.81 -1.32
CA SER A 128 25.86 -6.00 -2.08
C SER A 128 25.56 -5.73 -3.55
N GLY A 129 25.21 -4.50 -3.88
CA GLY A 129 24.65 -4.14 -5.19
C GLY A 129 23.23 -4.67 -5.43
N ALA A 130 22.54 -5.15 -4.38
CA ALA A 130 21.17 -5.61 -4.46
C ALA A 130 20.20 -4.46 -4.86
N THR A 131 19.09 -4.81 -5.52
CA THR A 131 18.07 -3.81 -5.88
C THR A 131 17.20 -3.49 -4.67
N PHE A 132 17.11 -2.20 -4.32
CA PHE A 132 16.19 -1.75 -3.27
C PHE A 132 14.77 -1.71 -3.81
N ILE A 133 13.85 -2.39 -3.13
CA ILE A 133 12.44 -2.41 -3.49
C ILE A 133 11.70 -1.38 -2.63
N HIS A 134 11.44 -0.22 -3.24
CA HIS A 134 10.77 0.89 -2.54
C HIS A 134 9.31 0.55 -2.21
N PRO A 135 8.79 0.90 -1.02
CA PRO A 135 7.43 0.51 -0.60
C PRO A 135 6.29 1.23 -1.34
N PHE A 136 6.57 2.33 -2.06
CA PHE A 136 5.54 3.12 -2.75
C PHE A 136 6.06 4.01 -3.88
N ASP A 137 7.26 4.61 -3.78
CA ASP A 137 7.77 5.61 -4.75
C ASP A 137 8.67 4.97 -5.80
N ASP A 138 8.09 4.12 -6.61
CA ASP A 138 8.72 3.45 -7.75
C ASP A 138 7.65 3.21 -8.83
N GLU A 139 7.91 3.60 -10.06
CA GLU A 139 6.94 3.51 -11.17
C GLU A 139 6.40 2.10 -11.39
N GLN A 140 7.24 1.08 -11.26
CA GLN A 140 6.83 -0.31 -11.42
C GLN A 140 6.02 -0.80 -10.22
N VAL A 141 6.37 -0.36 -9.00
CA VAL A 141 5.54 -0.63 -7.81
C VAL A 141 4.17 0.03 -7.97
N ILE A 142 4.13 1.31 -8.37
CA ILE A 142 2.89 2.05 -8.64
C ILE A 142 2.05 1.34 -9.72
N ALA A 143 2.66 0.91 -10.82
CA ALA A 143 1.99 0.19 -11.91
C ALA A 143 1.38 -1.16 -11.43
N GLY A 144 2.08 -1.89 -10.56
CA GLY A 144 1.56 -3.10 -9.94
C GLY A 144 0.30 -2.82 -9.10
N GLN A 145 0.32 -1.77 -8.28
CA GLN A 145 -0.84 -1.32 -7.48
C GLN A 145 -2.00 -0.85 -8.35
N GLY A 146 -1.70 -0.23 -9.50
CA GLY A 146 -2.69 0.25 -10.47
C GLY A 146 -3.57 -0.86 -11.05
N THR A 147 -3.14 -2.11 -10.99
CA THR A 147 -3.97 -3.25 -11.41
C THR A 147 -5.25 -3.38 -10.60
N ILE A 148 -5.27 -2.86 -9.37
CA ILE A 148 -6.49 -2.78 -8.54
C ILE A 148 -7.53 -1.87 -9.20
N GLY A 149 -7.12 -0.71 -9.73
CA GLY A 149 -8.01 0.20 -10.44
C GLY A 149 -8.63 -0.45 -11.67
N LEU A 150 -7.85 -1.24 -12.43
CA LEU A 150 -8.35 -1.99 -13.57
C LEU A 150 -9.37 -3.05 -13.16
N GLU A 151 -9.10 -3.80 -12.09
CA GLU A 151 -10.03 -4.81 -11.55
C GLU A 151 -11.33 -4.16 -11.03
N ILE A 152 -11.24 -3.00 -10.38
CA ILE A 152 -12.41 -2.24 -9.91
C ILE A 152 -13.30 -1.86 -11.09
N LEU A 153 -12.74 -1.31 -12.17
CA LEU A 153 -13.50 -0.93 -13.36
C LEU A 153 -14.12 -2.12 -14.07
N ASP A 154 -13.45 -3.27 -14.07
CA ASP A 154 -13.98 -4.51 -14.66
C ASP A 154 -15.12 -5.10 -13.83
N GLN A 155 -14.99 -5.11 -12.50
CA GLN A 155 -15.97 -5.69 -11.56
C GLN A 155 -17.16 -4.77 -11.29
N LEU A 156 -16.98 -3.45 -11.40
CA LEU A 156 -18.02 -2.44 -11.16
C LEU A 156 -17.94 -1.31 -12.21
N PRO A 157 -18.39 -1.56 -13.45
CA PRO A 157 -18.28 -0.59 -14.55
C PRO A 157 -19.02 0.73 -14.31
N GLU A 158 -20.06 0.72 -13.49
CA GLU A 158 -20.95 1.88 -13.24
C GLU A 158 -20.59 2.61 -11.93
N LEU A 159 -19.33 2.54 -11.47
CA LEU A 159 -18.95 3.26 -10.27
C LEU A 159 -18.87 4.78 -10.51
N ASP A 160 -19.24 5.55 -9.50
CA ASP A 160 -19.15 7.01 -9.49
C ASP A 160 -17.86 7.52 -8.84
N ALA A 161 -17.39 6.80 -7.81
CA ALA A 161 -16.21 7.20 -7.05
C ALA A 161 -15.46 6.01 -6.44
N VAL A 162 -14.17 6.20 -6.20
CA VAL A 162 -13.34 5.29 -5.39
C VAL A 162 -12.70 6.06 -4.24
N ILE A 163 -12.57 5.39 -3.09
CA ILE A 163 -11.92 5.93 -1.91
C ILE A 163 -10.75 5.03 -1.56
N VAL A 164 -9.55 5.62 -1.47
CA VAL A 164 -8.30 4.88 -1.38
C VAL A 164 -7.48 5.37 -0.18
N PRO A 165 -6.97 4.47 0.68
CA PRO A 165 -6.04 4.84 1.75
C PRO A 165 -4.73 5.40 1.21
N ILE A 166 -4.18 6.42 1.88
CA ILE A 166 -2.89 7.01 1.54
C ILE A 166 -1.92 6.89 2.71
N GLY A 167 -0.80 6.19 2.50
CA GLY A 167 0.44 6.35 3.26
C GLY A 167 1.41 7.20 2.45
N GLY A 168 2.44 6.60 1.87
CA GLY A 168 3.37 7.28 0.95
C GLY A 168 2.84 7.53 -0.47
N GLY A 169 1.62 7.10 -0.79
CA GLY A 169 0.93 7.43 -2.04
C GLY A 169 0.95 6.35 -3.14
N GLY A 170 1.71 5.24 -2.98
CA GLY A 170 1.87 4.27 -4.08
C GLY A 170 0.59 3.58 -4.53
N LEU A 171 -0.31 3.24 -3.60
CA LEU A 171 -1.59 2.61 -3.93
C LEU A 171 -2.50 3.58 -4.70
N ILE A 172 -2.75 4.74 -4.12
CA ILE A 172 -3.66 5.72 -4.73
C ILE A 172 -3.12 6.22 -6.06
N SER A 173 -1.81 6.43 -6.19
CA SER A 173 -1.17 6.81 -7.46
C SER A 173 -1.48 5.82 -8.57
N GLY A 174 -1.29 4.52 -8.30
CA GLY A 174 -1.59 3.47 -9.27
C GLY A 174 -3.07 3.39 -9.61
N VAL A 175 -3.94 3.39 -8.60
CA VAL A 175 -5.40 3.30 -8.77
C VAL A 175 -5.95 4.53 -9.49
N ALA A 176 -5.58 5.74 -9.04
CA ALA A 176 -6.03 6.99 -9.64
C ALA A 176 -5.60 7.12 -11.10
N PHE A 177 -4.33 6.84 -11.39
CA PHE A 177 -3.84 6.84 -12.76
C PHE A 177 -4.64 5.89 -13.65
N ALA A 178 -4.80 4.62 -13.22
CA ALA A 178 -5.53 3.63 -14.01
C ALA A 178 -6.98 4.03 -14.28
N ILE A 179 -7.68 4.52 -13.25
CA ILE A 179 -9.08 4.94 -13.35
C ILE A 179 -9.21 6.18 -14.24
N LYS A 180 -8.44 7.23 -13.99
CA LYS A 180 -8.55 8.49 -14.74
C LYS A 180 -8.18 8.37 -16.22
N GLN A 181 -7.31 7.39 -16.58
CA GLN A 181 -7.01 7.13 -17.99
C GLN A 181 -8.17 6.45 -18.74
N LEU A 182 -8.99 5.66 -18.06
CA LEU A 182 -10.06 4.88 -18.67
C LEU A 182 -11.45 5.48 -18.43
N ARG A 183 -11.65 6.08 -17.27
CA ARG A 183 -12.91 6.69 -16.81
C ARG A 183 -12.58 8.01 -16.07
N PRO A 184 -12.28 9.09 -16.81
CA PRO A 184 -11.92 10.39 -16.21
C PRO A 184 -13.08 11.04 -15.43
N ASP A 185 -14.30 10.61 -15.67
CA ASP A 185 -15.52 11.01 -14.96
C ASP A 185 -15.60 10.48 -13.52
N VAL A 186 -14.99 9.32 -13.24
CA VAL A 186 -14.98 8.70 -11.91
C VAL A 186 -14.15 9.53 -10.93
N LYS A 187 -14.72 9.85 -9.78
CA LYS A 187 -14.01 10.57 -8.71
C LYS A 187 -13.05 9.66 -7.95
N VAL A 188 -11.89 10.20 -7.61
CA VAL A 188 -10.89 9.50 -6.80
C VAL A 188 -10.61 10.31 -5.54
N TYR A 189 -10.98 9.75 -4.39
CA TYR A 189 -10.77 10.35 -3.09
C TYR A 189 -9.66 9.61 -2.34
N GLY A 190 -8.77 10.38 -1.72
CA GLY A 190 -7.74 9.87 -0.85
C GLY A 190 -8.07 10.03 0.62
N VAL A 191 -7.68 9.07 1.47
CA VAL A 191 -7.88 9.18 2.92
C VAL A 191 -6.59 8.89 3.64
N GLN A 192 -6.21 9.81 4.55
CA GLN A 192 -5.11 9.64 5.49
C GLN A 192 -5.58 9.64 6.95
N SER A 193 -4.77 9.04 7.83
CA SER A 193 -4.95 9.28 9.26
C SER A 193 -4.58 10.72 9.60
N ALA A 194 -5.39 11.38 10.44
CA ALA A 194 -5.08 12.70 11.00
C ALA A 194 -3.76 12.73 11.78
N GLY A 195 -3.31 11.57 12.29
CA GLY A 195 -2.00 11.42 12.93
C GLY A 195 -0.82 11.25 11.99
N ALA A 196 -1.05 11.17 10.66
CA ALA A 196 -0.01 11.03 9.64
C ALA A 196 -0.43 11.68 8.30
N PRO A 197 -0.81 12.98 8.25
CA PRO A 197 -1.42 13.64 7.08
C PRO A 197 -0.38 14.19 6.09
N SER A 198 0.70 13.46 5.83
CA SER A 198 1.84 13.97 5.04
C SER A 198 1.46 14.33 3.59
N MET A 199 0.71 13.48 2.89
CA MET A 199 0.27 13.77 1.52
C MET A 199 -0.81 14.86 1.48
N TYR A 200 -1.74 14.86 2.44
CA TYR A 200 -2.76 15.89 2.57
C TYR A 200 -2.14 17.30 2.68
N LEU A 201 -1.17 17.46 3.59
CA LEU A 201 -0.45 18.73 3.77
C LEU A 201 0.41 19.07 2.54
N SER A 202 1.05 18.06 1.95
CA SER A 202 1.89 18.28 0.78
C SER A 202 1.10 18.81 -0.41
N VAL A 203 -0.07 18.24 -0.68
CA VAL A 203 -0.94 18.69 -1.77
C VAL A 203 -1.54 20.06 -1.45
N ALA A 204 -1.97 20.29 -0.20
CA ALA A 204 -2.51 21.59 0.22
C ALA A 204 -1.49 22.74 0.11
N HIS A 205 -0.22 22.48 0.35
CA HIS A 205 0.86 23.48 0.30
C HIS A 205 1.62 23.49 -1.03
N ASP A 206 1.22 22.65 -1.98
CA ASP A 206 1.87 22.49 -3.29
C ASP A 206 3.39 22.19 -3.22
N LYS A 207 3.81 21.46 -2.19
CA LYS A 207 5.20 21.01 -1.97
C LYS A 207 5.23 19.80 -1.04
N ILE A 208 6.25 18.96 -1.16
CA ILE A 208 6.42 17.83 -0.27
C ILE A 208 6.72 18.33 1.15
N GLU A 209 5.88 17.92 2.09
CA GLU A 209 6.01 18.17 3.52
C GLU A 209 6.48 16.91 4.24
N THR A 210 7.48 17.08 5.11
CA THR A 210 7.94 16.04 6.02
C THR A 210 7.41 16.29 7.42
N LEU A 211 6.64 15.37 7.95
CA LEU A 211 6.09 15.47 9.30
C LEU A 211 7.20 15.27 10.35
N PRO A 212 7.18 16.01 11.46
CA PRO A 212 8.12 15.82 12.56
C PRO A 212 7.97 14.47 13.25
N GLY A 213 6.80 13.88 13.17
CA GLY A 213 6.46 12.57 13.71
C GLY A 213 5.11 12.08 13.21
N VAL A 214 4.83 10.82 13.42
CA VAL A 214 3.53 10.19 13.08
C VAL A 214 3.02 9.45 14.33
N ASN A 215 1.72 9.51 14.55
CA ASN A 215 1.07 8.82 15.67
C ASN A 215 -0.33 8.38 15.26
N THR A 216 -0.50 7.10 14.94
CA THR A 216 -1.78 6.53 14.53
C THR A 216 -1.78 5.01 14.72
N ILE A 217 -2.97 4.44 14.98
CA ILE A 217 -3.20 3.00 14.99
C ILE A 217 -3.14 2.40 13.57
N SER A 218 -3.18 3.23 12.54
CA SER A 218 -3.10 2.83 11.13
C SER A 218 -1.63 2.73 10.67
N ASP A 219 -0.85 1.84 11.29
CA ASP A 219 0.60 1.71 11.12
C ASP A 219 1.02 1.49 9.64
N GLY A 220 0.21 0.80 8.84
CA GLY A 220 0.46 0.57 7.41
C GLY A 220 0.45 1.83 6.54
N ILE A 221 -0.08 2.95 7.02
CA ILE A 221 -0.09 4.26 6.35
C ILE A 221 0.59 5.37 7.16
N ALA A 222 1.28 5.05 8.24
CA ALA A 222 2.01 6.01 9.08
C ALA A 222 3.32 6.46 8.41
N VAL A 223 3.22 7.29 7.38
CA VAL A 223 4.34 7.75 6.55
C VAL A 223 4.61 9.23 6.77
N LYS A 224 5.87 9.57 7.14
CA LYS A 224 6.29 10.95 7.43
C LYS A 224 6.39 11.82 6.18
N THR A 225 6.82 11.25 5.06
CA THR A 225 7.11 11.99 3.83
C THR A 225 6.55 11.24 2.62
N PRO A 226 5.73 11.84 1.76
CA PRO A 226 5.33 11.26 0.49
C PRO A 226 6.53 11.02 -0.43
N GLY A 227 6.35 10.19 -1.46
CA GLY A 227 7.35 10.07 -2.52
C GLY A 227 7.24 11.22 -3.54
N ASP A 228 8.32 11.49 -4.25
CA ASP A 228 8.35 12.52 -5.29
C ASP A 228 7.37 12.19 -6.43
N ASN A 229 7.43 10.96 -6.96
CA ASN A 229 6.53 10.51 -8.02
C ASN A 229 5.07 10.43 -7.54
N THR A 230 4.86 9.88 -6.33
CA THR A 230 3.50 9.72 -5.80
C THR A 230 2.84 11.04 -5.48
N PHE A 231 3.59 12.07 -5.05
CA PHE A 231 3.09 13.41 -4.85
C PHE A 231 2.59 14.04 -6.16
N GLU A 232 3.40 14.01 -7.23
CA GLU A 232 3.00 14.56 -8.52
C GLU A 232 1.78 13.84 -9.11
N ILE A 233 1.72 12.51 -8.98
CA ILE A 233 0.57 11.74 -9.46
C ILE A 233 -0.69 12.08 -8.64
N CYS A 234 -0.58 12.20 -7.31
CA CYS A 234 -1.72 12.59 -6.47
C CYS A 234 -2.24 13.98 -6.84
N LYS A 235 -1.36 14.98 -7.03
CA LYS A 235 -1.76 16.32 -7.48
C LYS A 235 -2.55 16.29 -8.79
N GLN A 236 -2.16 15.42 -9.70
CA GLN A 236 -2.74 15.38 -11.05
C GLN A 236 -4.05 14.60 -11.13
N TYR A 237 -4.17 13.49 -10.38
CA TYR A 237 -5.22 12.50 -10.61
C TYR A 237 -6.16 12.26 -9.42
N VAL A 238 -5.86 12.77 -8.23
CA VAL A 238 -6.72 12.64 -7.06
C VAL A 238 -7.60 13.89 -6.93
N ASP A 239 -8.92 13.70 -6.86
CA ASP A 239 -9.87 14.82 -6.82
C ASP A 239 -9.84 15.54 -5.47
N GLU A 240 -9.71 14.79 -4.36
CA GLU A 240 -9.67 15.34 -3.00
C GLU A 240 -8.97 14.38 -2.05
N ILE A 241 -8.30 14.91 -1.02
CA ILE A 241 -7.72 14.13 0.08
C ILE A 241 -8.34 14.60 1.38
N MET A 242 -8.81 13.65 2.19
CA MET A 242 -9.39 13.89 3.51
C MET A 242 -8.61 13.16 4.60
N THR A 243 -8.84 13.57 5.85
CA THR A 243 -8.23 12.91 7.02
C THR A 243 -9.31 12.38 7.95
N VAL A 244 -9.01 11.26 8.62
CA VAL A 244 -9.85 10.65 9.66
C VAL A 244 -9.04 10.43 10.93
N THR A 245 -9.71 10.50 12.08
CA THR A 245 -9.13 10.25 13.39
C THR A 245 -8.98 8.77 13.69
N ASP A 246 -8.14 8.42 14.66
CA ASP A 246 -7.98 7.03 15.10
C ASP A 246 -9.26 6.46 15.74
N ASP A 247 -10.10 7.26 16.36
CA ASP A 247 -11.40 6.84 16.90
C ASP A 247 -12.37 6.45 15.77
N GLU A 248 -12.37 7.21 14.68
CA GLU A 248 -13.12 6.86 13.48
C GLU A 248 -12.60 5.58 12.85
N VAL A 249 -11.27 5.41 12.75
CA VAL A 249 -10.68 4.16 12.25
C VAL A 249 -11.06 2.98 13.12
N ALA A 250 -11.01 3.10 14.45
CA ALA A 250 -11.43 2.04 15.36
C ALA A 250 -12.90 1.68 15.16
N THR A 251 -13.77 2.67 14.97
CA THR A 251 -15.18 2.47 14.65
C THR A 251 -15.36 1.74 13.31
N ALA A 252 -14.56 2.09 12.29
CA ALA A 252 -14.57 1.41 10.98
C ALA A 252 -14.19 -0.07 11.10
N ILE A 253 -13.13 -0.39 11.88
CA ILE A 253 -12.71 -1.78 12.11
C ILE A 253 -13.85 -2.58 12.73
N LEU A 254 -14.49 -2.07 13.79
CA LEU A 254 -15.62 -2.72 14.44
C LEU A 254 -16.80 -2.89 13.46
N THR A 255 -17.13 -1.86 12.71
CA THR A 255 -18.21 -1.90 11.72
C THR A 255 -17.96 -2.96 10.63
N LEU A 256 -16.73 -3.08 10.12
CA LEU A 256 -16.36 -4.13 9.18
C LEU A 256 -16.53 -5.53 9.80
N MET A 257 -16.08 -5.72 11.03
CA MET A 257 -16.21 -7.01 11.73
C MET A 257 -17.67 -7.36 12.00
N GLU A 258 -18.45 -6.42 12.49
CA GLU A 258 -19.85 -6.67 12.90
C GLU A 258 -20.79 -6.78 11.72
N LYS A 259 -20.71 -5.85 10.76
CA LYS A 259 -21.66 -5.74 9.66
C LYS A 259 -21.25 -6.53 8.42
N GLN A 260 -19.96 -6.61 8.12
CA GLN A 260 -19.44 -7.23 6.90
C GLN A 260 -18.74 -8.57 7.15
N LYS A 261 -18.46 -8.94 8.41
CA LYS A 261 -17.67 -10.12 8.80
C LYS A 261 -16.27 -10.13 8.18
N LEU A 262 -15.73 -8.94 7.94
CA LEU A 262 -14.39 -8.72 7.44
C LEU A 262 -13.49 -8.20 8.55
N VAL A 263 -12.26 -8.71 8.60
CA VAL A 263 -11.21 -8.20 9.48
C VAL A 263 -10.22 -7.42 8.64
N ALA A 264 -10.06 -6.13 8.93
CA ALA A 264 -9.08 -5.26 8.30
C ALA A 264 -8.21 -4.59 9.38
N GLU A 265 -6.94 -4.34 9.06
CA GLU A 265 -6.08 -3.48 9.88
C GLU A 265 -6.50 -2.01 9.75
N GLY A 266 -6.00 -1.14 10.63
CA GLY A 266 -6.34 0.29 10.61
C GLY A 266 -6.13 0.93 9.25
N ALA A 267 -5.01 0.63 8.59
CA ALA A 267 -4.70 1.16 7.25
C ALA A 267 -5.71 0.76 6.17
N GLY A 268 -6.32 -0.43 6.27
CA GLY A 268 -7.38 -0.87 5.35
C GLY A 268 -8.76 -0.29 5.71
N ALA A 269 -8.97 0.03 6.98
CA ALA A 269 -10.27 0.50 7.47
C ALA A 269 -10.51 2.00 7.27
N VAL A 270 -9.46 2.82 7.10
CA VAL A 270 -9.57 4.29 7.00
C VAL A 270 -10.53 4.75 5.90
N SER A 271 -10.61 4.02 4.78
CA SER A 271 -11.48 4.37 3.65
C SER A 271 -12.97 4.09 3.91
N VAL A 272 -13.33 3.33 4.94
CA VAL A 272 -14.73 2.91 5.18
C VAL A 272 -15.56 4.01 5.81
N LEU A 273 -15.01 4.79 6.75
CA LEU A 273 -15.75 5.86 7.44
C LEU A 273 -15.72 7.19 6.71
N SER A 274 -14.77 7.43 5.82
CA SER A 274 -14.82 8.62 4.97
C SER A 274 -16.08 8.67 4.10
N LEU A 275 -16.71 7.51 3.84
CA LEU A 275 -18.02 7.41 3.18
C LEU A 275 -19.18 8.07 3.97
N ILE A 276 -19.03 8.25 5.28
CA ILE A 276 -20.05 8.89 6.13
C ILE A 276 -19.95 10.42 6.02
N HIS A 277 -18.82 10.94 5.51
CA HIS A 277 -18.57 12.38 5.36
C HIS A 277 -18.76 12.90 3.92
N ILE A 278 -18.98 12.01 2.96
CA ILE A 278 -19.30 12.32 1.56
C ILE A 278 -20.81 12.21 1.34
#